data_80748cd192be798f48b89dd787ed45c3
#
_entry.id   80748cd192be798f48b89dd787ed45c3
#
_cell.length_a   1.000
_cell.length_b   1.000
_cell.length_c   1.000
_cell.angle_alpha   90.00
_cell.angle_beta   90.00
_cell.angle_gamma   90.00
#
_symmetry.space_group_name_H-M   'P 1'
#
loop_
_entity.id
_entity.type
_entity.pdbx_description
1 polymer ?
#
loop_
_entity_poly.entity_id
_entity_poly.type
_entity_poly.pdbx_seq_one_letter_code
_entity_poly.pdbx_strand_id
1 'polypeptide(L)'
;VAGTLSTGQGAPAAAVSPPQLELAVENADGVRLAAAVGAARVELCAALAETEGITPSIGITEQACRVGLPVHVLVRPRPGDFAYSSEELDVIERDVAAALAAGAAGVVVGVLAPDGGPDVPALRRIVAAAGRSNPAAEITFHRAFDAALAAGADPADALARLEQAGVHRVLTSGGSPDCAAGLSTLGRLVELGRTYAPSVQIMAGGGVTLELVPSLRGIGVHAVHTSARQRSNGHPGAGRAPAADPALAAQLAGALTIGGLEP
;
A
#
# COMPACT_ATOMS: atom_id res chain seq x y z
N VAL A 1 -40.86 46.01 -3.10
CA VAL A 1 -40.01 45.16 -3.93
C VAL A 1 -39.30 44.16 -2.99
N ALA A 2 -39.86 42.95 -2.94
CA ALA A 2 -39.29 41.86 -2.08
C ALA A 2 -38.22 41.12 -2.89
N GLY A 3 -36.96 41.20 -2.43
CA GLY A 3 -35.84 40.44 -2.96
C GLY A 3 -35.86 39.02 -2.39
N THR A 4 -36.04 38.04 -3.25
CA THR A 4 -35.93 36.61 -2.95
C THR A 4 -34.43 36.24 -2.79
N LEU A 5 -34.04 35.83 -1.57
CA LEU A 5 -32.74 35.24 -1.30
C LEU A 5 -32.74 33.79 -1.87
N SER A 6 -31.96 33.59 -2.91
CA SER A 6 -31.69 32.25 -3.46
C SER A 6 -30.78 31.48 -2.49
N THR A 7 -31.31 30.44 -1.88
CA THR A 7 -30.54 29.47 -1.10
C THR A 7 -29.75 28.60 -2.10
N GLY A 8 -28.44 28.83 -2.18
CA GLY A 8 -27.54 27.98 -2.94
C GLY A 8 -27.56 26.56 -2.37
N GLN A 9 -28.12 25.62 -3.12
CA GLN A 9 -27.99 24.18 -2.85
C GLN A 9 -26.51 23.81 -3.04
N GLY A 10 -25.86 23.42 -1.96
CA GLY A 10 -24.53 22.84 -2.02
C GLY A 10 -24.53 21.65 -2.97
N ALA A 11 -23.56 21.58 -3.88
CA ALA A 11 -23.37 20.43 -4.75
C ALA A 11 -23.26 19.15 -3.89
N PRO A 12 -23.89 18.02 -4.31
CA PRO A 12 -23.79 16.78 -3.58
C PRO A 12 -22.31 16.37 -3.50
N ALA A 13 -21.85 16.03 -2.29
CA ALA A 13 -20.52 15.49 -2.09
C ALA A 13 -20.35 14.28 -3.02
N ALA A 14 -19.29 14.28 -3.84
CA ALA A 14 -19.00 13.17 -4.73
C ALA A 14 -18.97 11.88 -3.90
N ALA A 15 -19.74 10.87 -4.31
CA ALA A 15 -19.78 9.58 -3.64
C ALA A 15 -18.37 9.01 -3.61
N VAL A 16 -17.80 8.85 -2.40
CA VAL A 16 -16.48 8.26 -2.22
C VAL A 16 -16.59 6.78 -2.60
N SER A 17 -15.85 6.36 -3.62
CA SER A 17 -15.79 4.95 -4.00
C SER A 17 -15.29 4.09 -2.83
N PRO A 18 -15.82 2.87 -2.65
CA PRO A 18 -15.36 1.98 -1.60
C PRO A 18 -13.85 1.70 -1.75
N PRO A 19 -13.10 1.62 -0.64
CA PRO A 19 -11.66 1.35 -0.72
C PRO A 19 -11.40 -0.05 -1.29
N GLN A 20 -10.37 -0.14 -2.12
CA GLN A 20 -9.93 -1.40 -2.72
C GLN A 20 -9.23 -2.28 -1.68
N LEU A 21 -9.39 -3.60 -1.77
CA LEU A 21 -8.62 -4.55 -0.97
C LEU A 21 -7.33 -4.94 -1.68
N GLU A 22 -6.21 -4.88 -0.95
CA GLU A 22 -4.93 -5.47 -1.32
C GLU A 22 -4.51 -6.50 -0.28
N LEU A 23 -4.17 -7.73 -0.70
CA LEU A 23 -3.64 -8.75 0.20
C LEU A 23 -2.12 -8.90 0.06
N ALA A 24 -1.40 -8.89 1.20
CA ALA A 24 -0.01 -9.29 1.26
C ALA A 24 0.11 -10.82 1.23
N VAL A 25 0.83 -11.34 0.25
CA VAL A 25 0.95 -12.78 -0.02
C VAL A 25 2.40 -13.18 -0.31
N GLU A 26 2.73 -14.47 -0.13
CA GLU A 26 4.10 -14.97 -0.35
C GLU A 26 4.20 -16.03 -1.46
N ASN A 27 3.08 -16.36 -2.13
CA ASN A 27 3.04 -17.40 -3.17
C ASN A 27 1.76 -17.32 -4.02
N ALA A 28 1.69 -18.13 -5.07
CA ALA A 28 0.56 -18.18 -5.98
C ALA A 28 -0.76 -18.64 -5.32
N ASP A 29 -0.72 -19.44 -4.24
CA ASP A 29 -1.93 -19.83 -3.52
C ASP A 29 -2.57 -18.62 -2.83
N GLY A 30 -1.75 -17.74 -2.24
CA GLY A 30 -2.20 -16.47 -1.71
C GLY A 30 -2.83 -15.58 -2.78
N VAL A 31 -2.26 -15.55 -4.00
CA VAL A 31 -2.83 -14.79 -5.13
C VAL A 31 -4.19 -15.39 -5.55
N ARG A 32 -4.31 -16.73 -5.59
CA ARG A 32 -5.60 -17.40 -5.88
C ARG A 32 -6.66 -17.07 -4.83
N LEU A 33 -6.28 -17.06 -3.55
CA LEU A 33 -7.16 -16.64 -2.47
C LEU A 33 -7.61 -15.20 -2.65
N ALA A 34 -6.69 -14.28 -2.93
CA ALA A 34 -6.99 -12.86 -3.16
C ALA A 34 -7.98 -12.68 -4.32
N ALA A 35 -7.78 -13.40 -5.43
CA ALA A 35 -8.71 -13.40 -6.57
C ALA A 35 -10.09 -13.92 -6.17
N ALA A 36 -10.16 -15.01 -5.40
CA ALA A 36 -11.41 -15.63 -4.97
C ALA A 36 -12.27 -14.73 -4.06
N VAL A 37 -11.62 -13.88 -3.25
CA VAL A 37 -12.33 -12.92 -2.36
C VAL A 37 -12.58 -11.56 -3.02
N GLY A 38 -12.20 -11.38 -4.28
CA GLY A 38 -12.42 -10.13 -5.02
C GLY A 38 -11.45 -9.00 -4.64
N ALA A 39 -10.25 -9.31 -4.17
CA ALA A 39 -9.22 -8.29 -3.97
C ALA A 39 -8.86 -7.62 -5.32
N ALA A 40 -8.54 -6.34 -5.28
CA ALA A 40 -8.16 -5.59 -6.48
C ALA A 40 -6.76 -5.97 -6.99
N ARG A 41 -5.86 -6.35 -6.06
CA ARG A 41 -4.47 -6.73 -6.32
C ARG A 41 -3.85 -7.42 -5.12
N VAL A 42 -2.63 -7.88 -5.27
CA VAL A 42 -1.80 -8.37 -4.17
C VAL A 42 -0.47 -7.64 -4.11
N GLU A 43 0.09 -7.53 -2.89
CA GLU A 43 1.52 -7.33 -2.70
C GLU A 43 2.17 -8.70 -2.52
N LEU A 44 3.11 -9.04 -3.41
CA LEU A 44 3.88 -10.27 -3.34
C LEU A 44 5.23 -9.99 -2.67
N CYS A 45 5.50 -10.66 -1.56
CA CYS A 45 6.73 -10.54 -0.80
C CYS A 45 7.28 -11.93 -0.40
N ALA A 46 8.42 -11.95 0.25
CA ALA A 46 8.96 -13.13 0.93
C ALA A 46 9.27 -12.81 2.38
N ALA A 47 9.31 -13.84 3.25
CA ALA A 47 9.69 -13.74 4.66
C ALA A 47 8.92 -12.65 5.44
N LEU A 48 7.60 -12.53 5.18
CA LEU A 48 6.76 -11.47 5.74
C LEU A 48 6.71 -11.50 7.27
N ALA A 49 6.68 -12.70 7.85
CA ALA A 49 6.60 -12.86 9.30
C ALA A 49 7.94 -12.56 10.00
N GLU A 50 9.06 -12.84 9.34
CA GLU A 50 10.41 -12.78 9.90
C GLU A 50 11.07 -11.40 9.69
N THR A 51 10.73 -10.72 8.58
CA THR A 51 11.44 -9.52 8.14
C THR A 51 10.53 -8.34 7.80
N GLU A 52 9.22 -8.50 7.97
CA GLU A 52 8.20 -7.56 7.46
C GLU A 52 8.19 -7.48 5.92
N GLY A 53 8.74 -8.49 5.27
CA GLY A 53 8.80 -8.62 3.81
C GLY A 53 10.13 -8.17 3.20
N ILE A 54 10.61 -8.98 2.26
CA ILE A 54 11.74 -8.70 1.36
C ILE A 54 11.35 -9.12 -0.06
N THR A 55 12.21 -8.81 -1.04
CA THR A 55 12.00 -9.18 -2.45
C THR A 55 11.83 -10.69 -2.59
N PRO A 56 10.73 -11.18 -3.21
CA PRO A 56 10.55 -12.60 -3.50
C PRO A 56 11.45 -13.06 -4.64
N SER A 57 11.72 -14.38 -4.71
CA SER A 57 12.47 -14.91 -5.85
C SER A 57 11.71 -14.72 -7.17
N ILE A 58 12.46 -14.62 -8.28
CA ILE A 58 11.87 -14.43 -9.61
C ILE A 58 10.93 -15.57 -9.99
N GLY A 59 11.26 -16.83 -9.61
CA GLY A 59 10.40 -17.98 -9.89
C GLY A 59 9.04 -17.92 -9.16
N ILE A 60 9.01 -17.40 -7.91
CA ILE A 60 7.76 -17.16 -7.19
C ILE A 60 6.97 -16.05 -7.87
N THR A 61 7.63 -14.97 -8.31
CA THR A 61 7.02 -13.85 -9.02
C THR A 61 6.35 -14.30 -10.31
N GLU A 62 7.06 -15.04 -11.16
CA GLU A 62 6.50 -15.59 -12.40
C GLU A 62 5.28 -16.50 -12.15
N GLN A 63 5.36 -17.36 -11.13
CA GLN A 63 4.25 -18.24 -10.78
C GLN A 63 3.03 -17.46 -10.28
N ALA A 64 3.25 -16.44 -9.48
CA ALA A 64 2.19 -15.57 -8.96
C ALA A 64 1.49 -14.78 -10.07
N CYS A 65 2.25 -14.18 -11.00
CA CYS A 65 1.71 -13.38 -12.10
C CYS A 65 0.85 -14.21 -13.08
N ARG A 66 1.09 -15.52 -13.21
CA ARG A 66 0.28 -16.43 -14.05
C ARG A 66 -1.15 -16.66 -13.52
N VAL A 67 -1.45 -16.28 -12.30
CA VAL A 67 -2.82 -16.43 -11.72
C VAL A 67 -3.82 -15.46 -12.36
N GLY A 68 -3.36 -14.29 -12.84
CA GLY A 68 -4.20 -13.33 -13.56
C GLY A 68 -4.77 -12.19 -12.71
N LEU A 69 -4.49 -12.14 -11.40
CA LEU A 69 -4.76 -10.97 -10.57
C LEU A 69 -3.55 -10.00 -10.66
N PRO A 70 -3.73 -8.68 -10.66
CA PRO A 70 -2.61 -7.74 -10.59
C PRO A 70 -1.69 -8.03 -9.40
N VAL A 71 -0.39 -8.25 -9.68
CA VAL A 71 0.65 -8.51 -8.67
C VAL A 71 1.56 -7.30 -8.59
N HIS A 72 1.68 -6.72 -7.41
CA HIS A 72 2.67 -5.71 -7.08
C HIS A 72 3.79 -6.38 -6.27
N VAL A 73 5.01 -6.35 -6.77
CA VAL A 73 6.15 -7.06 -6.15
C VAL A 73 6.86 -6.14 -5.18
N LEU A 74 7.03 -6.58 -3.94
CA LEU A 74 7.88 -5.88 -2.98
C LEU A 74 9.34 -5.96 -3.43
N VAL A 75 9.97 -4.81 -3.67
CA VAL A 75 11.39 -4.71 -3.96
C VAL A 75 12.09 -4.05 -2.77
N ARG A 76 12.57 -4.90 -1.88
CA ARG A 76 13.30 -4.55 -0.66
C ARG A 76 14.44 -5.56 -0.49
N PRO A 77 15.69 -5.18 -0.79
CA PRO A 77 16.82 -6.12 -0.88
C PRO A 77 17.23 -6.70 0.47
N ARG A 78 16.94 -6.02 1.56
CA ARG A 78 17.28 -6.43 2.93
C ARG A 78 16.28 -5.94 3.97
N PRO A 79 16.17 -6.57 5.14
CA PRO A 79 15.50 -6.01 6.30
C PRO A 79 16.29 -4.82 6.89
N GLY A 80 15.72 -4.16 7.90
CA GLY A 80 16.30 -3.00 8.57
C GLY A 80 15.78 -1.68 8.01
N ASP A 81 16.64 -0.67 7.98
CA ASP A 81 16.31 0.69 7.55
C ASP A 81 16.06 0.80 6.04
N PHE A 82 15.73 2.01 5.59
CA PHE A 82 15.37 2.31 4.21
C PHE A 82 16.34 3.32 3.56
N ALA A 83 17.51 3.52 4.18
CA ALA A 83 18.62 4.27 3.59
C ALA A 83 19.53 3.29 2.84
N TYR A 84 19.66 3.45 1.54
CA TYR A 84 20.38 2.52 0.67
C TYR A 84 21.62 3.17 0.06
N SER A 85 22.69 2.36 -0.10
CA SER A 85 23.87 2.76 -0.87
C SER A 85 23.57 2.85 -2.37
N SER A 86 24.49 3.40 -3.14
CA SER A 86 24.37 3.42 -4.60
C SER A 86 24.29 2.02 -5.20
N GLU A 87 25.06 1.07 -4.65
CA GLU A 87 25.07 -0.33 -5.08
C GLU A 87 23.73 -1.02 -4.75
N GLU A 88 23.15 -0.75 -3.58
CA GLU A 88 21.83 -1.26 -3.21
C GLU A 88 20.72 -0.66 -4.09
N LEU A 89 20.81 0.62 -4.47
CA LEU A 89 19.89 1.23 -5.43
C LEU A 89 20.00 0.59 -6.82
N ASP A 90 21.22 0.23 -7.27
CA ASP A 90 21.41 -0.50 -8.52
C ASP A 90 20.78 -1.91 -8.47
N VAL A 91 20.81 -2.58 -7.30
CA VAL A 91 20.10 -3.86 -7.09
C VAL A 91 18.59 -3.64 -7.19
N ILE A 92 18.05 -2.63 -6.48
CA ILE A 92 16.62 -2.30 -6.51
C ILE A 92 16.15 -2.05 -7.94
N GLU A 93 16.87 -1.26 -8.75
CA GLU A 93 16.49 -1.00 -10.14
C GLU A 93 16.45 -2.27 -11.00
N ARG A 94 17.40 -3.20 -10.79
CA ARG A 94 17.42 -4.49 -11.49
C ARG A 94 16.27 -5.39 -11.08
N ASP A 95 15.97 -5.45 -9.77
CA ASP A 95 14.85 -6.24 -9.25
C ASP A 95 13.51 -5.69 -9.75
N VAL A 96 13.34 -4.36 -9.82
CA VAL A 96 12.17 -3.71 -10.44
C VAL A 96 12.00 -4.15 -11.89
N ALA A 97 13.07 -4.06 -12.69
CA ALA A 97 13.02 -4.46 -14.09
C ALA A 97 12.70 -5.96 -14.24
N ALA A 98 13.31 -6.82 -13.42
CA ALA A 98 13.07 -8.26 -13.43
C ALA A 98 11.63 -8.62 -13.03
N ALA A 99 11.10 -8.00 -11.97
CA ALA A 99 9.73 -8.23 -11.52
C ALA A 99 8.70 -7.86 -12.60
N LEU A 100 8.87 -6.71 -13.26
CA LEU A 100 7.99 -6.26 -14.34
C LEU A 100 8.11 -7.14 -15.59
N ALA A 101 9.33 -7.59 -15.94
CA ALA A 101 9.54 -8.54 -17.02
C ALA A 101 8.92 -9.91 -16.74
N ALA A 102 8.80 -10.31 -15.47
CA ALA A 102 8.08 -11.52 -15.02
C ALA A 102 6.55 -11.38 -15.04
N GLY A 103 6.01 -10.21 -15.39
CA GLY A 103 4.59 -9.96 -15.54
C GLY A 103 3.93 -9.22 -14.36
N ALA A 104 4.71 -8.65 -13.45
CA ALA A 104 4.16 -7.82 -12.38
C ALA A 104 3.44 -6.58 -12.96
N ALA A 105 2.31 -6.22 -12.36
CA ALA A 105 1.55 -5.00 -12.71
C ALA A 105 2.14 -3.74 -12.05
N GLY A 106 2.95 -3.92 -11.02
CA GLY A 106 3.58 -2.83 -10.29
C GLY A 106 4.64 -3.33 -9.32
N VAL A 107 5.26 -2.39 -8.62
CA VAL A 107 6.26 -2.68 -7.58
C VAL A 107 5.98 -1.85 -6.33
N VAL A 108 6.41 -2.39 -5.19
CA VAL A 108 6.33 -1.74 -3.90
C VAL A 108 7.75 -1.47 -3.42
N VAL A 109 8.07 -0.21 -3.15
CA VAL A 109 9.43 0.26 -2.82
C VAL A 109 9.40 1.27 -1.67
N GLY A 110 10.54 1.57 -1.09
CA GLY A 110 10.65 2.67 -0.14
C GLY A 110 12.10 3.02 0.11
N VAL A 111 12.47 4.26 -0.16
CA VAL A 111 13.82 4.80 -0.01
C VAL A 111 13.73 6.11 0.73
N LEU A 112 14.53 6.27 1.78
CA LEU A 112 14.62 7.50 2.57
C LEU A 112 15.95 8.21 2.34
N ALA A 113 15.87 9.51 2.22
CA ALA A 113 17.01 10.41 2.13
C ALA A 113 17.66 10.63 3.52
N PRO A 114 18.87 11.19 3.58
CA PRO A 114 19.54 11.49 4.85
C PRO A 114 18.77 12.44 5.78
N ASP A 115 17.84 13.23 5.26
CA ASP A 115 16.94 14.10 6.02
C ASP A 115 15.74 13.37 6.63
N GLY A 116 15.62 12.04 6.39
CA GLY A 116 14.57 11.18 6.87
C GLY A 116 13.28 11.18 6.03
N GLY A 117 13.14 12.04 5.04
CA GLY A 117 12.00 12.06 4.12
C GLY A 117 12.17 11.11 2.93
N PRO A 118 11.12 10.93 2.08
CA PRO A 118 11.25 10.18 0.84
C PRO A 118 12.36 10.72 -0.07
N ASP A 119 13.24 9.85 -0.58
CA ASP A 119 14.34 10.21 -1.46
C ASP A 119 13.85 10.40 -2.90
N VAL A 120 13.55 11.64 -3.28
CA VAL A 120 13.03 11.97 -4.62
C VAL A 120 13.98 11.56 -5.76
N PRO A 121 15.30 11.86 -5.70
CA PRO A 121 16.25 11.40 -6.72
C PRO A 121 16.26 9.88 -6.91
N ALA A 122 16.36 9.12 -5.81
CA ALA A 122 16.36 7.65 -5.87
C ALA A 122 15.02 7.11 -6.39
N LEU A 123 13.90 7.64 -5.92
CA LEU A 123 12.57 7.23 -6.38
C LEU A 123 12.38 7.52 -7.88
N ARG A 124 12.85 8.65 -8.39
CA ARG A 124 12.80 8.94 -9.84
C ARG A 124 13.62 7.96 -10.68
N ARG A 125 14.77 7.48 -10.18
CA ARG A 125 15.54 6.42 -10.84
C ARG A 125 14.72 5.13 -10.93
N ILE A 126 14.07 4.74 -9.83
CA ILE A 126 13.22 3.54 -9.74
C ILE A 126 12.00 3.66 -10.67
N VAL A 127 11.29 4.79 -10.65
CA VAL A 127 10.15 5.06 -11.53
C VAL A 127 10.58 5.02 -13.01
N ALA A 128 11.73 5.60 -13.34
CA ALA A 128 12.26 5.54 -14.70
C ALA A 128 12.65 4.11 -15.12
N ALA A 129 13.22 3.30 -14.21
CA ALA A 129 13.49 1.89 -14.47
C ALA A 129 12.20 1.09 -14.71
N ALA A 130 11.17 1.32 -13.89
CA ALA A 130 9.85 0.72 -14.07
C ALA A 130 9.22 1.09 -15.41
N GLY A 131 9.20 2.39 -15.75
CA GLY A 131 8.61 2.89 -17.00
C GLY A 131 9.30 2.36 -18.27
N ARG A 132 10.60 2.05 -18.21
CA ARG A 132 11.32 1.39 -19.32
C ARG A 132 10.90 -0.07 -19.51
N SER A 133 10.54 -0.76 -18.45
CA SER A 133 10.13 -2.17 -18.48
C SER A 133 8.63 -2.32 -18.76
N ASN A 134 7.81 -1.48 -18.14
CA ASN A 134 6.36 -1.44 -18.34
C ASN A 134 5.85 0.00 -18.08
N PRO A 135 5.48 0.76 -19.14
CA PRO A 135 4.98 2.14 -18.98
C PRO A 135 3.69 2.28 -18.15
N ALA A 136 2.95 1.18 -17.96
CA ALA A 136 1.73 1.15 -17.15
C ALA A 136 1.98 0.62 -15.72
N ALA A 137 3.23 0.39 -15.32
CA ALA A 137 3.54 -0.14 -13.99
C ALA A 137 3.18 0.87 -12.89
N GLU A 138 2.45 0.42 -11.88
CA GLU A 138 2.15 1.22 -10.70
C GLU A 138 3.27 1.12 -9.66
N ILE A 139 3.59 2.25 -9.02
CA ILE A 139 4.59 2.33 -7.96
C ILE A 139 3.89 2.63 -6.64
N THR A 140 4.06 1.74 -5.67
CA THR A 140 3.60 1.96 -4.29
C THR A 140 4.80 2.24 -3.38
N PHE A 141 4.72 3.29 -2.57
CA PHE A 141 5.69 3.56 -1.52
C PHE A 141 5.22 2.86 -0.23
N HIS A 142 6.04 1.96 0.30
CA HIS A 142 5.68 1.14 1.46
C HIS A 142 5.81 1.88 2.80
N ARG A 143 5.74 1.14 3.92
CA ARG A 143 5.79 1.68 5.29
C ARG A 143 7.11 2.37 5.69
N ALA A 144 8.09 2.54 4.80
CA ALA A 144 9.14 3.54 4.97
C ALA A 144 8.56 4.95 5.19
N PHE A 145 7.33 5.22 4.70
CA PHE A 145 6.60 6.44 4.98
C PHE A 145 6.31 6.59 6.49
N ASP A 146 5.92 5.51 7.15
CA ASP A 146 5.70 5.52 8.61
C ASP A 146 7.00 5.80 9.36
N ALA A 147 8.13 5.25 8.90
CA ALA A 147 9.44 5.54 9.47
C ALA A 147 9.83 7.02 9.30
N ALA A 148 9.53 7.62 8.15
CA ALA A 148 9.75 9.04 7.93
C ALA A 148 8.91 9.91 8.88
N LEU A 149 7.61 9.61 9.03
CA LEU A 149 6.72 10.32 9.95
C LEU A 149 7.17 10.17 11.41
N ALA A 150 7.58 8.96 11.83
CA ALA A 150 8.09 8.69 13.17
C ALA A 150 9.41 9.43 13.45
N ALA A 151 10.23 9.68 12.43
CA ALA A 151 11.44 10.49 12.51
C ALA A 151 11.17 12.00 12.48
N GLY A 152 9.90 12.43 12.35
CA GLY A 152 9.50 13.84 12.40
C GLY A 152 9.38 14.52 11.03
N ALA A 153 9.35 13.77 9.93
CA ALA A 153 9.08 14.35 8.61
C ALA A 153 7.68 15.01 8.58
N ASP A 154 7.59 16.18 7.95
CA ASP A 154 6.30 16.83 7.74
C ASP A 154 5.43 16.02 6.78
N PRO A 155 4.20 15.65 7.14
CA PRO A 155 3.35 14.80 6.30
C PRO A 155 3.01 15.41 4.94
N ALA A 156 2.85 16.73 4.83
CA ALA A 156 2.55 17.38 3.56
C ALA A 156 3.76 17.39 2.63
N ASP A 157 4.96 17.68 3.17
CA ASP A 157 6.22 17.59 2.42
C ASP A 157 6.50 16.16 1.96
N ALA A 158 6.32 15.18 2.85
CA ALA A 158 6.52 13.77 2.50
C ALA A 158 5.58 13.32 1.36
N LEU A 159 4.30 13.69 1.38
CA LEU A 159 3.35 13.42 0.30
C LEU A 159 3.75 14.15 -1.00
N ALA A 160 4.12 15.44 -0.91
CA ALA A 160 4.56 16.22 -2.07
C ALA A 160 5.80 15.61 -2.74
N ARG A 161 6.75 15.06 -1.96
CA ARG A 161 7.92 14.34 -2.50
C ARG A 161 7.51 13.07 -3.26
N LEU A 162 6.52 12.31 -2.78
CA LEU A 162 6.00 11.13 -3.50
C LEU A 162 5.34 11.53 -4.82
N GLU A 163 4.50 12.56 -4.82
CA GLU A 163 3.90 13.12 -6.04
C GLU A 163 4.97 13.54 -7.04
N GLN A 164 5.97 14.31 -6.58
CA GLN A 164 7.07 14.79 -7.40
C GLN A 164 7.90 13.64 -8.00
N ALA A 165 8.00 12.52 -7.29
CA ALA A 165 8.73 11.34 -7.75
C ALA A 165 7.95 10.49 -8.75
N GLY A 166 6.63 10.69 -8.89
CA GLY A 166 5.77 9.88 -9.76
C GLY A 166 5.31 8.58 -9.09
N VAL A 167 5.16 8.57 -7.77
CA VAL A 167 4.59 7.45 -7.00
C VAL A 167 3.07 7.49 -7.12
N HIS A 168 2.44 6.32 -7.29
CA HIS A 168 0.98 6.21 -7.48
C HIS A 168 0.23 5.98 -6.17
N ARG A 169 0.88 5.39 -5.17
CA ARG A 169 0.24 4.98 -3.91
C ARG A 169 1.22 5.00 -2.75
N VAL A 170 0.74 5.34 -1.56
CA VAL A 170 1.49 5.20 -0.31
C VAL A 170 0.76 4.25 0.63
N LEU A 171 1.48 3.25 1.16
CA LEU A 171 1.04 2.34 2.20
C LEU A 171 1.52 2.86 3.55
N THR A 172 0.57 3.12 4.47
CA THR A 172 0.88 3.71 5.76
C THR A 172 -0.09 3.29 6.85
N SER A 173 0.37 3.25 8.08
CA SER A 173 -0.47 3.17 9.30
C SER A 173 -0.65 4.54 9.97
N GLY A 174 -0.30 5.63 9.29
CA GLY A 174 -0.32 6.97 9.85
C GLY A 174 0.86 7.27 10.78
N GLY A 175 2.04 6.66 10.54
CA GLY A 175 3.22 6.84 11.40
C GLY A 175 3.09 6.21 12.79
N SER A 176 2.10 5.36 12.99
CA SER A 176 1.78 4.70 14.26
C SER A 176 2.05 3.19 14.17
N PRO A 177 2.10 2.46 15.32
CA PRO A 177 2.29 1.01 15.32
C PRO A 177 1.27 0.25 14.46
N ASP A 178 0.01 0.73 14.44
CA ASP A 178 -1.06 0.17 13.61
C ASP A 178 -2.06 1.26 13.18
N CYS A 179 -2.97 0.88 12.27
CA CYS A 179 -3.99 1.79 11.72
C CYS A 179 -5.00 2.28 12.76
N ALA A 180 -5.23 1.54 13.85
CA ALA A 180 -6.16 1.98 14.90
C ALA A 180 -5.57 3.15 15.66
N ALA A 181 -4.30 3.05 16.07
CA ALA A 181 -3.58 4.14 16.72
C ALA A 181 -3.34 5.33 15.76
N GLY A 182 -3.16 5.07 14.46
CA GLY A 182 -2.89 6.08 13.44
C GLY A 182 -4.13 6.66 12.74
N LEU A 183 -5.36 6.29 13.14
CA LEU A 183 -6.58 6.62 12.41
C LEU A 183 -6.76 8.13 12.16
N SER A 184 -6.50 8.97 13.15
CA SER A 184 -6.61 10.41 13.00
C SER A 184 -5.57 10.97 12.01
N THR A 185 -4.34 10.46 12.05
CA THR A 185 -3.28 10.84 11.09
C THR A 185 -3.62 10.36 9.68
N LEU A 186 -4.17 9.14 9.53
CA LEU A 186 -4.64 8.64 8.23
C LEU A 186 -5.70 9.57 7.61
N GLY A 187 -6.67 10.04 8.41
CA GLY A 187 -7.65 11.02 7.96
C GLY A 187 -6.99 12.32 7.50
N ARG A 188 -6.03 12.84 8.28
CA ARG A 188 -5.25 14.03 7.88
C ARG A 188 -4.44 13.80 6.60
N LEU A 189 -3.84 12.62 6.42
CA LEU A 189 -3.10 12.29 5.19
C LEU A 189 -4.01 12.26 3.96
N VAL A 190 -5.24 11.76 4.09
CA VAL A 190 -6.23 11.81 3.00
C VAL A 190 -6.56 13.25 2.62
N GLU A 191 -6.74 14.14 3.60
CA GLU A 191 -6.99 15.57 3.36
C GLU A 191 -5.78 16.27 2.72
N LEU A 192 -4.59 16.06 3.27
CA LEU A 192 -3.34 16.63 2.73
C LEU A 192 -3.05 16.10 1.32
N GLY A 193 -3.34 14.82 1.05
CA GLY A 193 -3.16 14.21 -0.26
C GLY A 193 -3.92 14.95 -1.36
N ARG A 194 -5.13 15.41 -1.09
CA ARG A 194 -5.94 16.19 -2.06
C ARG A 194 -5.26 17.49 -2.51
N THR A 195 -4.44 18.08 -1.64
CA THR A 195 -3.78 19.37 -1.91
C THR A 195 -2.35 19.19 -2.41
N TYR A 196 -1.58 18.31 -1.78
CA TYR A 196 -0.12 18.20 -1.99
C TYR A 196 0.30 17.02 -2.85
N ALA A 197 -0.59 16.03 -3.01
CA ALA A 197 -0.30 14.80 -3.76
C ALA A 197 -1.59 14.22 -4.39
N PRO A 198 -2.29 14.99 -5.28
CA PRO A 198 -3.59 14.59 -5.81
C PRO A 198 -3.57 13.30 -6.65
N SER A 199 -2.40 12.90 -7.17
CA SER A 199 -2.22 11.65 -7.92
C SER A 199 -1.82 10.47 -7.03
N VAL A 200 -1.49 10.69 -5.74
CA VAL A 200 -1.05 9.64 -4.82
C VAL A 200 -2.23 9.11 -4.00
N GLN A 201 -2.56 7.85 -4.19
CA GLN A 201 -3.56 7.16 -3.39
C GLN A 201 -3.05 6.86 -1.98
N ILE A 202 -3.87 7.12 -0.96
CA ILE A 202 -3.57 6.71 0.43
C ILE A 202 -4.14 5.32 0.66
N MET A 203 -3.27 4.36 0.98
CA MET A 203 -3.62 2.99 1.33
C MET A 203 -3.30 2.74 2.81
N ALA A 204 -4.32 2.39 3.58
CA ALA A 204 -4.16 2.08 5.00
C ALA A 204 -3.69 0.62 5.18
N GLY A 205 -2.61 0.41 5.94
CA GLY A 205 -2.13 -0.93 6.27
C GLY A 205 -1.27 -0.98 7.52
N GLY A 206 -1.30 -2.12 8.18
CA GLY A 206 -0.71 -2.36 9.49
C GLY A 206 -1.80 -2.56 10.55
N GLY A 207 -2.03 -3.83 10.94
CA GLY A 207 -2.99 -4.18 11.98
C GLY A 207 -4.46 -3.90 11.66
N VAL A 208 -4.84 -3.98 10.39
CA VAL A 208 -6.25 -3.79 9.98
C VAL A 208 -7.11 -4.93 10.51
N THR A 209 -8.21 -4.58 11.19
CA THR A 209 -9.23 -5.51 11.70
C THR A 209 -10.60 -5.21 11.08
N LEU A 210 -11.54 -6.14 11.21
CA LEU A 210 -12.92 -5.95 10.70
C LEU A 210 -13.60 -4.73 11.35
N GLU A 211 -13.38 -4.53 12.64
CA GLU A 211 -13.97 -3.43 13.41
C GLU A 211 -13.45 -2.06 12.95
N LEU A 212 -12.25 -2.03 12.39
CA LEU A 212 -11.63 -0.79 11.90
C LEU A 212 -12.10 -0.38 10.51
N VAL A 213 -12.60 -1.33 9.71
CA VAL A 213 -13.01 -1.09 8.31
C VAL A 213 -14.00 0.07 8.15
N PRO A 214 -15.07 0.19 8.96
CA PRO A 214 -16.00 1.33 8.86
C PRO A 214 -15.30 2.69 9.03
N SER A 215 -14.38 2.79 9.99
CA SER A 215 -13.62 4.02 10.24
C SER A 215 -12.67 4.36 9.08
N LEU A 216 -11.95 3.37 8.53
CA LEU A 216 -11.08 3.55 7.37
C LEU A 216 -11.86 4.02 6.14
N ARG A 217 -13.06 3.47 5.92
CA ARG A 217 -13.97 3.94 4.87
C ARG A 217 -14.42 5.38 5.13
N GLY A 218 -14.80 5.69 6.36
CA GLY A 218 -15.29 7.01 6.76
C GLY A 218 -14.29 8.13 6.54
N ILE A 219 -12.99 7.88 6.74
CA ILE A 219 -11.93 8.86 6.47
C ILE A 219 -11.55 8.93 4.99
N GLY A 220 -12.04 8.01 4.14
CA GLY A 220 -11.90 8.07 2.69
C GLY A 220 -10.54 7.59 2.16
N VAL A 221 -9.91 6.58 2.80
CA VAL A 221 -8.73 5.93 2.21
C VAL A 221 -9.09 5.27 0.87
N HIS A 222 -8.14 5.23 -0.07
CA HIS A 222 -8.35 4.67 -1.41
C HIS A 222 -8.26 3.14 -1.44
N ALA A 223 -7.49 2.57 -0.51
CA ALA A 223 -7.32 1.13 -0.41
C ALA A 223 -7.00 0.71 1.03
N VAL A 224 -7.19 -0.57 1.31
CA VAL A 224 -6.82 -1.23 2.56
C VAL A 224 -5.90 -2.40 2.25
N HIS A 225 -4.76 -2.44 2.94
CA HIS A 225 -3.75 -3.48 2.83
C HIS A 225 -3.75 -4.37 4.07
N THR A 226 -3.75 -5.68 3.90
CA THR A 226 -3.69 -6.65 4.99
C THR A 226 -3.10 -7.98 4.54
N SER A 227 -2.48 -8.72 5.46
CA SER A 227 -2.08 -10.11 5.22
C SER A 227 -3.22 -11.11 5.47
N ALA A 228 -4.33 -10.64 6.04
CA ALA A 228 -5.46 -11.47 6.49
C ALA A 228 -5.02 -12.70 7.33
N ARG A 229 -3.99 -12.53 8.15
CA ARG A 229 -3.48 -13.58 9.06
C ARG A 229 -4.05 -13.39 10.44
N GLN A 230 -4.47 -14.48 11.07
CA GLN A 230 -4.81 -14.42 12.49
C GLN A 230 -3.54 -14.12 13.29
N ARG A 231 -3.63 -13.21 14.26
CA ARG A 231 -2.53 -12.98 15.22
C ARG A 231 -2.30 -14.25 16.01
N SER A 232 -1.19 -14.94 15.79
CA SER A 232 -0.79 -16.05 16.65
C SER A 232 -0.25 -15.49 17.96
N ASN A 233 -0.86 -15.85 19.09
CA ASN A 233 -0.33 -15.57 20.43
C ASN A 233 0.85 -16.51 20.80
N GLY A 234 1.47 -17.16 19.83
CA GLY A 234 2.51 -18.17 20.03
C GLY A 234 3.88 -17.69 19.55
N HIS A 235 4.92 -18.12 20.26
CA HIS A 235 6.32 -17.95 19.88
C HIS A 235 6.55 -18.41 18.43
N PRO A 236 7.46 -17.80 17.68
CA PRO A 236 7.87 -18.31 16.38
C PRO A 236 8.58 -19.67 16.59
N GLY A 237 7.80 -20.72 16.66
CA GLY A 237 8.28 -22.10 16.66
C GLY A 237 8.50 -22.53 15.21
N ALA A 238 9.44 -23.44 14.98
CA ALA A 238 9.85 -24.02 13.72
C ALA A 238 8.67 -24.61 12.92
N GLY A 239 7.93 -23.77 12.22
CA GLY A 239 6.79 -24.11 11.36
C GLY A 239 6.63 -23.06 10.26
N ARG A 240 6.01 -23.47 9.14
CA ARG A 240 5.65 -22.57 8.05
C ARG A 240 4.87 -21.38 8.62
N ALA A 241 5.25 -20.15 8.25
CA ALA A 241 4.50 -18.96 8.62
C ALA A 241 3.00 -19.12 8.29
N PRO A 242 2.07 -18.69 9.16
CA PRO A 242 0.64 -18.88 8.93
C PRO A 242 0.25 -18.25 7.57
N ALA A 243 -0.41 -19.05 6.74
CA ALA A 243 -1.00 -18.56 5.49
C ALA A 243 -2.13 -17.56 5.81
N ALA A 244 -2.53 -16.77 4.83
CA ALA A 244 -3.73 -15.93 4.95
C ALA A 244 -4.95 -16.81 5.28
N ASP A 245 -5.79 -16.34 6.21
CA ASP A 245 -7.05 -17.01 6.59
C ASP A 245 -8.13 -16.68 5.55
N PRO A 246 -8.66 -17.67 4.80
CA PRO A 246 -9.66 -17.40 3.77
C PRO A 246 -10.96 -16.79 4.31
N ALA A 247 -11.38 -17.17 5.52
CA ALA A 247 -12.60 -16.64 6.12
C ALA A 247 -12.42 -15.17 6.50
N LEU A 248 -11.30 -14.82 7.12
CA LEU A 248 -10.97 -13.42 7.46
C LEU A 248 -10.81 -12.56 6.19
N ALA A 249 -10.14 -13.08 5.16
CA ALA A 249 -9.99 -12.37 3.89
C ALA A 249 -11.35 -12.07 3.24
N ALA A 250 -12.25 -13.04 3.22
CA ALA A 250 -13.61 -12.88 2.67
C ALA A 250 -14.43 -11.87 3.49
N GLN A 251 -14.35 -11.91 4.83
CA GLN A 251 -15.03 -10.96 5.71
C GLN A 251 -14.53 -9.53 5.49
N LEU A 252 -13.21 -9.32 5.39
CA LEU A 252 -12.63 -8.02 5.11
C LEU A 252 -13.06 -7.49 3.73
N ALA A 253 -13.04 -8.32 2.69
CA ALA A 253 -13.51 -7.97 1.36
C ALA A 253 -15.00 -7.55 1.39
N GLY A 254 -15.85 -8.33 2.05
CA GLY A 254 -17.27 -8.02 2.24
C GLY A 254 -17.48 -6.69 2.97
N ALA A 255 -16.79 -6.47 4.08
CA ALA A 255 -16.91 -5.24 4.88
C ALA A 255 -16.48 -3.98 4.11
N LEU A 256 -15.53 -4.10 3.18
CA LEU A 256 -15.11 -2.98 2.32
C LEU A 256 -16.17 -2.64 1.25
N THR A 257 -16.95 -3.60 0.78
CA THR A 257 -17.97 -3.41 -0.25
C THR A 257 -19.36 -3.07 0.30
N ILE A 258 -19.73 -3.61 1.47
CA ILE A 258 -21.04 -3.38 2.11
C ILE A 258 -21.05 -2.03 2.83
N GLY A 259 -21.49 -0.98 2.18
CA GLY A 259 -21.53 0.35 2.82
C GLY A 259 -22.23 1.41 2.01
N GLY A 260 -23.29 1.04 1.34
CA GLY A 260 -24.20 1.94 0.63
C GLY A 260 -25.66 1.81 1.02
N LEU A 261 -25.98 1.03 2.06
CA LEU A 261 -27.34 0.87 2.55
C LEU A 261 -27.33 0.87 4.08
N GLU A 262 -27.34 2.04 4.68
CA GLU A 262 -28.03 2.24 5.95
C GLU A 262 -29.26 3.11 5.70
N PRO A 263 -30.36 2.77 6.38
CA PRO A 263 -31.71 3.30 6.11
C PRO A 263 -31.88 4.76 6.49
#